data_20f6da8911e0e49d967b181ab02ec052
#
_entry.id   20f6da8911e0e49d967b181ab02ec052
#
_cell.length_a   1.000
_cell.length_b   1.000
_cell.length_c   1.000
_cell.angle_alpha   90.00
_cell.angle_beta   90.00
_cell.angle_gamma   90.00
#
_symmetry.space_group_name_H-M   'P 1'
#
loop_
_entity.id
_entity.type
_entity.pdbx_description
1 polymer ?
#
loop_
_entity_poly.entity_id
_entity_poly.type
_entity_poly.pdbx_seq_one_letter_code
_entity_poly.pdbx_strand_id
1 'polypeptide(L)'
;MTELPNFWRTEIWHPLAVHLPLVLLIFSTLFSLLGLIIKSNMWSTVGRVFLFIGTAGAWVSIYTGKLADAIVVRGLCDPTVLEAHEHAAYWVGWLFTGASLLALLGLNGKLLKIRTVLSVVMIICMLIGSAVLVRTGHLGAQLVYQQAAGVYTPSADCNEFSE
;
A
#
# COMPACT_ATOMS: atom_id res chain seq x y z
N MET A 1 -10.01 -12.20 34.93
CA MET A 1 -10.56 -11.51 33.74
C MET A 1 -9.41 -10.80 33.07
N THR A 2 -8.93 -11.30 31.94
CA THR A 2 -7.94 -10.60 31.13
C THR A 2 -8.63 -9.40 30.50
N GLU A 3 -8.26 -8.19 30.92
CA GLU A 3 -8.82 -6.97 30.30
C GLU A 3 -8.54 -6.98 28.81
N LEU A 4 -9.56 -6.66 28.02
CA LEU A 4 -9.39 -6.49 26.57
C LEU A 4 -8.37 -5.37 26.31
N PRO A 5 -7.42 -5.59 25.39
CA PRO A 5 -6.44 -4.57 25.10
C PRO A 5 -7.10 -3.29 24.57
N ASN A 6 -6.54 -2.14 24.94
CA ASN A 6 -7.05 -0.86 24.45
C ASN A 6 -7.07 -0.86 22.90
N PHE A 7 -8.18 -0.44 22.30
CA PHE A 7 -8.32 -0.37 20.85
C PHE A 7 -7.31 0.58 20.21
N TRP A 8 -6.98 1.69 20.86
CA TRP A 8 -6.06 2.71 20.33
C TRP A 8 -4.58 2.39 20.61
N ARG A 9 -4.16 1.17 20.28
CA ARG A 9 -2.75 0.77 20.33
C ARG A 9 -2.02 1.20 19.05
N THR A 10 -0.71 1.44 19.17
CA THR A 10 0.12 1.97 18.07
C THR A 10 0.09 1.08 16.82
N GLU A 11 0.07 -0.25 17.01
CA GLU A 11 0.07 -1.23 15.92
C GLU A 11 -1.23 -1.23 15.10
N ILE A 12 -2.34 -0.68 15.62
CA ILE A 12 -3.62 -0.59 14.89
C ILE A 12 -3.60 0.50 13.81
N TRP A 13 -2.76 1.51 13.95
CA TRP A 13 -2.68 2.59 12.97
C TRP A 13 -2.26 2.10 11.59
N HIS A 14 -1.41 1.07 11.52
CA HIS A 14 -0.96 0.55 10.22
C HIS A 14 -2.11 -0.11 9.42
N PRO A 15 -2.85 -1.10 9.92
CA PRO A 15 -3.99 -1.66 9.20
C PRO A 15 -5.05 -0.62 8.82
N LEU A 16 -5.27 0.40 9.63
CA LEU A 16 -6.19 1.49 9.27
C LEU A 16 -5.65 2.35 8.11
N ALA A 17 -4.35 2.66 8.13
CA ALA A 17 -3.73 3.55 7.16
C ALA A 17 -3.61 2.91 5.76
N VAL A 18 -3.42 1.58 5.65
CA VAL A 18 -3.13 0.91 4.38
C VAL A 18 -4.31 0.84 3.41
N HIS A 19 -5.54 0.88 3.90
CA HIS A 19 -6.74 0.69 3.06
C HIS A 19 -6.88 1.78 2.00
N LEU A 20 -6.69 3.03 2.37
CA LEU A 20 -6.83 4.16 1.44
C LEU A 20 -5.80 4.12 0.30
N PRO A 21 -4.48 4.06 0.55
CA PRO A 21 -3.49 4.03 -0.53
C PRO A 21 -3.60 2.77 -1.39
N LEU A 22 -3.94 1.60 -0.82
CA LEU A 22 -4.14 0.38 -1.58
C LEU A 22 -5.19 0.57 -2.68
N VAL A 23 -6.36 1.08 -2.32
CA VAL A 23 -7.45 1.35 -3.27
C VAL A 23 -7.03 2.42 -4.28
N LEU A 24 -6.49 3.54 -3.82
CA LEU A 24 -6.13 4.66 -4.69
C LEU A 24 -5.04 4.29 -5.70
N LEU A 25 -4.02 3.52 -5.32
CA LEU A 25 -2.93 3.14 -6.21
C LEU A 25 -3.38 2.14 -7.28
N ILE A 26 -4.24 1.18 -6.94
CA ILE A 26 -4.81 0.25 -7.92
C ILE A 26 -5.71 1.01 -8.91
N PHE A 27 -6.64 1.84 -8.43
CA PHE A 27 -7.51 2.62 -9.32
C PHE A 27 -6.76 3.68 -10.12
N SER A 28 -5.70 4.27 -9.55
CA SER A 28 -4.81 5.18 -10.27
C SER A 28 -4.20 4.50 -11.50
N THR A 29 -3.71 3.26 -11.33
CA THR A 29 -3.14 2.46 -12.42
C THR A 29 -4.21 2.15 -13.48
N LEU A 30 -5.39 1.69 -13.05
CA LEU A 30 -6.50 1.39 -13.93
C LEU A 30 -6.94 2.62 -14.75
N PHE A 31 -7.17 3.76 -14.10
CA PHE A 31 -7.63 4.97 -14.77
C PHE A 31 -6.57 5.60 -15.65
N SER A 32 -5.29 5.51 -15.29
CA SER A 32 -4.19 5.98 -16.14
C SER A 32 -4.08 5.12 -17.41
N LEU A 33 -4.20 3.80 -17.28
CA LEU A 33 -4.21 2.87 -18.42
C LEU A 33 -5.44 3.11 -19.32
N LEU A 34 -6.63 3.22 -18.72
CA LEU A 34 -7.87 3.52 -19.45
C LEU A 34 -7.76 4.85 -20.20
N GLY A 35 -7.25 5.90 -19.53
CA GLY A 35 -7.02 7.20 -20.12
C GLY A 35 -6.08 7.18 -21.33
N LEU A 36 -5.05 6.33 -21.30
CA LEU A 36 -4.14 6.12 -22.41
C LEU A 36 -4.82 5.39 -23.58
N ILE A 37 -5.56 4.31 -23.32
CA ILE A 37 -6.21 3.48 -24.35
C ILE A 37 -7.31 4.26 -25.08
N ILE A 38 -8.22 4.88 -24.33
CA ILE A 38 -9.36 5.62 -24.92
C ILE A 38 -9.03 7.09 -25.23
N LYS A 39 -7.76 7.51 -25.02
CA LYS A 39 -7.27 8.89 -25.24
C LYS A 39 -8.10 9.95 -24.51
N SER A 40 -8.52 9.66 -23.28
CA SER A 40 -9.36 10.55 -22.47
C SER A 40 -8.52 11.34 -21.46
N ASN A 41 -8.59 12.67 -21.57
CA ASN A 41 -7.94 13.56 -20.61
C ASN A 41 -8.56 13.46 -19.21
N MET A 42 -9.86 13.19 -19.11
CA MET A 42 -10.57 13.04 -17.84
C MET A 42 -9.99 11.86 -17.05
N TRP A 43 -9.97 10.66 -17.64
CA TRP A 43 -9.46 9.46 -16.99
C TRP A 43 -7.98 9.57 -16.62
N SER A 44 -7.17 10.16 -17.54
CA SER A 44 -5.76 10.44 -17.23
C SER A 44 -5.58 11.41 -16.07
N THR A 45 -6.49 12.36 -15.89
CA THR A 45 -6.43 13.32 -14.77
C THR A 45 -6.85 12.67 -13.47
N VAL A 46 -7.94 11.90 -13.47
CA VAL A 46 -8.37 11.13 -12.28
C VAL A 46 -7.27 10.16 -11.84
N GLY A 47 -6.66 9.43 -12.80
CA GLY A 47 -5.54 8.53 -12.51
C GLY A 47 -4.38 9.26 -11.83
N ARG A 48 -3.98 10.45 -12.29
CA ARG A 48 -2.91 11.25 -11.67
C ARG A 48 -3.27 11.75 -10.27
N VAL A 49 -4.50 12.21 -10.05
CA VAL A 49 -4.94 12.66 -8.72
C VAL A 49 -4.86 11.50 -7.73
N PHE A 50 -5.36 10.32 -8.12
CA PHE A 50 -5.29 9.13 -7.28
C PHE A 50 -3.84 8.67 -7.04
N LEU A 51 -2.96 8.80 -8.06
CA LEU A 51 -1.54 8.52 -7.94
C LEU A 51 -0.89 9.36 -6.85
N PHE A 52 -1.08 10.67 -6.85
CA PHE A 52 -0.44 11.55 -5.88
C PHE A 52 -0.96 11.30 -4.45
N ILE A 53 -2.27 11.21 -4.27
CA ILE A 53 -2.87 10.97 -2.96
C ILE A 53 -2.49 9.55 -2.47
N GLY A 54 -2.57 8.54 -3.34
CA GLY A 54 -2.20 7.17 -3.02
C GLY A 54 -0.72 7.03 -2.67
N THR A 55 0.18 7.72 -3.38
CA THR A 55 1.62 7.71 -3.08
C THR A 55 1.91 8.35 -1.71
N ALA A 56 1.29 9.49 -1.40
CA ALA A 56 1.41 10.11 -0.08
C ALA A 56 0.88 9.16 1.02
N GLY A 57 -0.28 8.54 0.80
CA GLY A 57 -0.84 7.54 1.71
C GLY A 57 0.05 6.30 1.89
N ALA A 58 0.73 5.84 0.82
CA ALA A 58 1.68 4.72 0.92
C ALA A 58 2.85 5.04 1.87
N TRP A 59 3.40 6.24 1.80
CA TRP A 59 4.45 6.67 2.74
C TRP A 59 3.95 6.79 4.18
N VAL A 60 2.73 7.27 4.38
CA VAL A 60 2.08 7.24 5.71
C VAL A 60 1.92 5.81 6.22
N SER A 61 1.53 4.87 5.34
CA SER A 61 1.40 3.46 5.69
C SER A 61 2.75 2.82 6.04
N ILE A 62 3.82 3.13 5.31
CA ILE A 62 5.18 2.68 5.63
C ILE A 62 5.62 3.22 7.00
N TYR A 63 5.35 4.48 7.28
CA TYR A 63 5.68 5.08 8.57
C TYR A 63 4.93 4.43 9.73
N THR A 64 3.61 4.24 9.60
CA THR A 64 2.81 3.56 10.63
C THR A 64 3.18 2.09 10.79
N GLY A 65 3.61 1.43 9.69
CA GLY A 65 4.14 0.08 9.70
C GLY A 65 5.40 -0.05 10.56
N LYS A 66 6.34 0.90 10.43
CA LYS A 66 7.54 0.93 11.27
C LYS A 66 7.23 1.12 12.76
N LEU A 67 6.20 1.89 13.08
CA LEU A 67 5.76 2.04 14.47
C LEU A 67 5.16 0.74 15.01
N ALA A 68 4.42 0.01 14.17
CA ALA A 68 3.84 -1.28 14.52
C ALA A 68 4.91 -2.38 14.68
N ASP A 69 5.91 -2.41 13.79
CA ASP A 69 7.01 -3.37 13.76
C ASP A 69 7.73 -3.46 15.12
N ALA A 70 8.10 -2.31 15.70
CA ALA A 70 8.78 -2.24 16.99
C ALA A 70 8.04 -2.99 18.14
N ILE A 71 6.73 -3.17 18.00
CA ILE A 71 5.87 -3.85 18.98
C ILE A 71 5.67 -5.32 18.58
N VAL A 72 5.33 -5.55 17.31
CA VAL A 72 4.84 -6.83 16.79
C VAL A 72 5.96 -7.85 16.63
N VAL A 73 7.16 -7.43 16.23
CA VAL A 73 8.30 -8.32 15.92
C VAL A 73 8.63 -9.30 17.07
N ARG A 74 8.43 -8.88 18.30
CA ARG A 74 8.75 -9.68 19.51
C ARG A 74 7.82 -10.89 19.70
N GLY A 75 6.65 -10.88 19.07
CA GLY A 75 5.66 -11.96 19.16
C GLY A 75 5.63 -12.88 17.95
N LEU A 76 6.42 -12.61 16.91
CA LEU A 76 6.42 -13.40 15.68
C LEU A 76 7.26 -14.67 15.83
N CYS A 77 6.74 -15.78 15.29
CA CYS A 77 7.51 -17.04 15.18
C CYS A 77 8.54 -16.97 14.06
N ASP A 78 8.22 -16.27 12.95
CA ASP A 78 9.11 -16.09 11.81
C ASP A 78 9.19 -14.60 11.43
N PRO A 79 10.20 -13.88 11.89
CA PRO A 79 10.39 -12.47 11.57
C PRO A 79 10.77 -12.22 10.10
N THR A 80 11.18 -13.24 9.33
CA THR A 80 11.58 -13.06 7.93
C THR A 80 10.41 -12.63 7.04
N VAL A 81 9.19 -13.03 7.38
CA VAL A 81 7.96 -12.59 6.69
C VAL A 81 7.73 -11.10 6.88
N LEU A 82 7.99 -10.57 8.09
CA LEU A 82 7.89 -9.14 8.38
C LEU A 82 8.92 -8.34 7.58
N GLU A 83 10.17 -8.80 7.55
CA GLU A 83 11.24 -8.19 6.76
C GLU A 83 10.89 -8.16 5.26
N ALA A 84 10.39 -9.29 4.73
CA ALA A 84 9.95 -9.40 3.34
C ALA A 84 8.78 -8.45 3.03
N HIS A 85 7.82 -8.31 3.95
CA HIS A 85 6.69 -7.37 3.84
C HIS A 85 7.19 -5.92 3.81
N GLU A 86 8.06 -5.53 4.75
CA GLU A 86 8.63 -4.19 4.82
C GLU A 86 9.40 -3.84 3.55
N HIS A 87 10.28 -4.75 3.10
CA HIS A 87 11.05 -4.55 1.87
C HIS A 87 10.14 -4.38 0.64
N ALA A 88 9.09 -5.18 0.51
CA ALA A 88 8.11 -5.05 -0.56
C ALA A 88 7.34 -3.71 -0.48
N ALA A 89 6.97 -3.25 0.73
CA ALA A 89 6.32 -1.97 0.93
C ALA A 89 7.18 -0.78 0.47
N TYR A 90 8.50 -0.80 0.73
CA TYR A 90 9.42 0.21 0.20
C TYR A 90 9.49 0.22 -1.32
N TRP A 91 9.48 -0.95 -1.97
CA TRP A 91 9.42 -1.01 -3.43
C TRP A 91 8.15 -0.37 -3.98
N VAL A 92 6.98 -0.61 -3.33
CA VAL A 92 5.73 0.10 -3.67
C VAL A 92 5.93 1.61 -3.55
N GLY A 93 6.42 2.09 -2.41
CA GLY A 93 6.68 3.51 -2.16
C GLY A 93 7.54 4.15 -3.25
N TRP A 94 8.67 3.53 -3.60
CA TRP A 94 9.60 4.08 -4.60
C TRP A 94 9.06 4.02 -6.02
N LEU A 95 8.41 2.93 -6.43
CA LEU A 95 7.83 2.79 -7.77
C LEU A 95 6.74 3.83 -8.03
N PHE A 96 5.83 4.03 -7.07
CA PHE A 96 4.77 5.03 -7.20
C PHE A 96 5.28 6.46 -7.02
N THR A 97 6.36 6.69 -6.25
CA THR A 97 7.06 7.98 -6.22
C THR A 97 7.68 8.29 -7.58
N GLY A 98 8.38 7.33 -8.19
CA GLY A 98 8.92 7.47 -9.53
C GLY A 98 7.83 7.78 -10.57
N ALA A 99 6.70 7.05 -10.51
CA ALA A 99 5.55 7.32 -11.36
C ALA A 99 4.96 8.72 -11.13
N SER A 100 4.90 9.19 -9.89
CA SER A 100 4.43 10.55 -9.53
C SER A 100 5.35 11.63 -10.11
N LEU A 101 6.66 11.43 -10.04
CA LEU A 101 7.63 12.34 -10.66
C LEU A 101 7.48 12.40 -12.18
N LEU A 102 7.31 11.25 -12.83
CA LEU A 102 7.05 11.19 -14.28
C LEU A 102 5.74 11.89 -14.65
N ALA A 103 4.70 11.75 -13.83
CA ALA A 103 3.44 12.46 -14.01
C ALA A 103 3.61 13.97 -13.95
N LEU A 104 4.39 14.48 -12.96
CA LEU A 104 4.71 15.90 -12.82
C LEU A 104 5.51 16.43 -14.02
N LEU A 105 6.52 15.67 -14.46
CA LEU A 105 7.30 16.03 -15.64
C LEU A 105 6.41 16.12 -16.90
N GLY A 106 5.45 15.23 -17.04
CA GLY A 106 4.48 15.23 -18.16
C GLY A 106 3.52 16.43 -18.16
N LEU A 107 3.41 17.17 -17.06
CA LEU A 107 2.63 18.42 -17.00
C LEU A 107 3.43 19.64 -17.53
N ASN A 108 4.76 19.52 -17.66
CA ASN A 108 5.60 20.59 -18.11
C ASN A 108 5.42 20.82 -19.63
N GLY A 109 4.93 21.98 -20.03
CA GLY A 109 4.73 22.34 -21.43
C GLY A 109 5.98 22.28 -22.31
N LYS A 110 7.18 22.39 -21.72
CA LYS A 110 8.46 22.26 -22.45
C LYS A 110 8.74 20.82 -22.90
N LEU A 111 8.10 19.83 -22.28
CA LEU A 111 8.30 18.40 -22.53
C LEU A 111 7.19 17.78 -23.39
N LEU A 112 6.38 18.59 -24.09
CA LEU A 112 5.27 18.09 -24.91
C LEU A 112 5.68 17.00 -25.90
N LYS A 113 6.88 17.12 -26.50
CA LYS A 113 7.39 16.16 -27.49
C LYS A 113 7.60 14.74 -26.94
N ILE A 114 7.91 14.62 -25.64
CA ILE A 114 8.16 13.33 -25.00
C ILE A 114 7.05 12.93 -24.01
N ARG A 115 5.96 13.70 -23.93
CA ARG A 115 4.85 13.49 -23.01
C ARG A 115 4.26 12.08 -23.10
N THR A 116 4.08 11.56 -24.30
CA THR A 116 3.57 10.20 -24.50
C THR A 116 4.51 9.16 -23.93
N VAL A 117 5.82 9.31 -24.16
CA VAL A 117 6.83 8.40 -23.62
C VAL A 117 6.82 8.45 -22.09
N LEU A 118 6.80 9.64 -21.48
CA LEU A 118 6.68 9.79 -20.02
C LEU A 118 5.44 9.11 -19.48
N SER A 119 4.29 9.26 -20.16
CA SER A 119 3.04 8.60 -19.74
C SER A 119 3.11 7.07 -19.84
N VAL A 120 3.73 6.53 -20.87
CA VAL A 120 3.91 5.08 -21.01
C VAL A 120 4.84 4.53 -19.93
N VAL A 121 5.98 5.16 -19.72
CA VAL A 121 6.93 4.74 -18.66
C VAL A 121 6.29 4.85 -17.28
N MET A 122 5.54 5.93 -17.00
CA MET A 122 4.76 6.09 -15.78
C MET A 122 3.82 4.91 -15.56
N ILE A 123 3.04 4.53 -16.59
CA ILE A 123 2.08 3.42 -16.47
C ILE A 123 2.80 2.08 -16.26
N ILE A 124 3.94 1.85 -16.91
CA ILE A 124 4.75 0.65 -16.68
C ILE A 124 5.21 0.59 -15.21
N CYS A 125 5.71 1.70 -14.66
CA CYS A 125 6.08 1.77 -13.24
C CYS A 125 4.89 1.47 -12.32
N MET A 126 3.71 2.00 -12.66
CA MET A 126 2.48 1.77 -11.88
C MET A 126 2.01 0.31 -11.97
N LEU A 127 2.11 -0.34 -13.12
CA LEU A 127 1.77 -1.77 -13.28
C LEU A 127 2.70 -2.66 -12.46
N ILE A 128 4.01 -2.42 -12.52
CA ILE A 128 4.98 -3.14 -11.68
C ILE A 128 4.70 -2.85 -10.21
N GLY A 129 4.49 -1.58 -9.85
CA GLY A 129 4.15 -1.18 -8.49
C GLY A 129 2.88 -1.85 -7.97
N SER A 130 1.85 -1.99 -8.82
CA SER A 130 0.60 -2.69 -8.46
C SER A 130 0.82 -4.19 -8.23
N ALA A 131 1.66 -4.84 -9.03
CA ALA A 131 2.02 -6.25 -8.81
C ALA A 131 2.77 -6.44 -7.47
N VAL A 132 3.72 -5.54 -7.18
CA VAL A 132 4.44 -5.55 -5.88
C VAL A 132 3.47 -5.25 -4.74
N LEU A 133 2.50 -4.33 -4.91
CA LEU A 133 1.49 -4.00 -3.91
C LEU A 133 0.61 -5.23 -3.57
N VAL A 134 0.21 -6.02 -4.55
CA VAL A 134 -0.52 -7.29 -4.32
C VAL A 134 0.32 -8.26 -3.50
N ARG A 135 1.62 -8.41 -3.83
CA ARG A 135 2.54 -9.23 -3.03
C ARG A 135 2.69 -8.71 -1.60
N THR A 136 2.82 -7.39 -1.43
CA THR A 136 2.89 -6.75 -0.10
C THR A 136 1.65 -7.05 0.72
N GLY A 137 0.46 -6.95 0.11
CA GLY A 137 -0.81 -7.31 0.75
C GLY A 137 -0.87 -8.78 1.16
N HIS A 138 -0.37 -9.69 0.31
CA HIS A 138 -0.30 -11.12 0.63
C HIS A 138 0.63 -11.39 1.84
N LEU A 139 1.81 -10.78 1.87
CA LEU A 139 2.74 -10.90 3.01
C LEU A 139 2.12 -10.31 4.29
N GLY A 140 1.41 -9.19 4.19
CA GLY A 140 0.66 -8.62 5.32
C GLY A 140 -0.43 -9.57 5.84
N ALA A 141 -1.15 -10.24 4.94
CA ALA A 141 -2.13 -11.26 5.31
C ALA A 141 -1.46 -12.46 6.02
N GLN A 142 -0.29 -12.92 5.56
CA GLN A 142 0.47 -13.97 6.25
C GLN A 142 0.87 -13.57 7.68
N LEU A 143 1.31 -12.32 7.88
CA LEU A 143 1.62 -11.81 9.21
C LEU A 143 0.41 -11.88 10.16
N VAL A 144 -0.76 -11.46 9.68
CA VAL A 144 -1.99 -11.44 10.49
C VAL A 144 -2.52 -12.86 10.73
N TYR A 145 -2.73 -13.64 9.66
CA TYR A 145 -3.46 -14.92 9.75
C TYR A 145 -2.60 -16.12 10.11
N GLN A 146 -1.29 -16.07 9.86
CA GLN A 146 -0.40 -17.19 10.17
C GLN A 146 0.46 -16.94 11.41
N GLN A 147 0.71 -15.67 11.78
CA GLN A 147 1.59 -15.33 12.89
C GLN A 147 0.91 -14.46 13.97
N ALA A 148 -0.39 -14.20 13.83
CA ALA A 148 -1.18 -13.39 14.76
C ALA A 148 -0.57 -12.01 15.05
N ALA A 149 0.10 -11.41 14.06
CA ALA A 149 0.78 -10.12 14.17
C ALA A 149 -0.20 -9.00 14.54
N GLY A 150 -0.02 -8.39 15.71
CA GLY A 150 -0.86 -7.30 16.22
C GLY A 150 -2.31 -7.69 16.58
N VAL A 151 -2.65 -8.97 16.55
CA VAL A 151 -3.99 -9.49 16.82
C VAL A 151 -4.09 -9.95 18.27
N TYR A 152 -5.22 -9.67 18.90
CA TYR A 152 -5.55 -10.28 20.18
C TYR A 152 -6.00 -11.72 19.98
N THR A 153 -5.34 -12.66 20.63
CA THR A 153 -5.75 -14.07 20.69
C THR A 153 -6.53 -14.30 21.97
N PRO A 154 -7.85 -14.58 21.89
CA PRO A 154 -8.64 -14.90 23.08
C PRO A 154 -8.08 -16.14 23.80
N SER A 155 -8.27 -16.23 25.12
CA SER A 155 -7.94 -17.42 25.89
C SER A 155 -8.76 -18.64 25.46
N ALA A 156 -8.26 -19.85 25.71
CA ALA A 156 -8.96 -21.10 25.37
C ALA A 156 -10.34 -21.24 26.03
N ASP A 157 -10.61 -20.46 27.07
CA ASP A 157 -11.91 -20.46 27.79
C ASP A 157 -13.00 -19.64 27.08
N CYS A 158 -12.70 -19.03 25.93
CA CYS A 158 -13.65 -18.25 25.14
C CYS A 158 -14.55 -19.17 24.28
N ASN A 159 -15.20 -20.18 24.93
CA ASN A 159 -16.06 -21.17 24.28
C ASN A 159 -17.54 -20.77 24.23
N GLU A 160 -17.90 -19.56 24.69
CA GLU A 160 -19.31 -19.14 24.80
C GLU A 160 -20.06 -19.06 23.47
N PHE A 161 -19.37 -19.16 22.32
CA PHE A 161 -19.94 -19.07 20.97
C PHE A 161 -19.60 -20.25 20.08
N SER A 162 -19.22 -21.39 20.64
CA SER A 162 -18.83 -22.60 19.88
C SER A 162 -19.99 -23.63 19.74
N GLU A 163 -21.24 -23.19 19.83
CA GLU A 163 -22.44 -24.00 19.52
C GLU A 163 -22.92 -23.78 18.08
#